data_2784f546a587ecc4102c64ec94173138
#
_entry.id   2784f546a587ecc4102c64ec94173138
#
_cell.length_a   1.000
_cell.length_b   1.000
_cell.length_c   1.000
_cell.angle_alpha   90.00
_cell.angle_beta   90.00
_cell.angle_gamma   90.00
#
_symmetry.space_group_name_H-M   'P 1'
#
loop_
_entity.id
_entity.type
_entity.pdbx_description
1 polymer ?
#
loop_
_entity_poly.entity_id
_entity_poly.type
_entity_poly.pdbx_seq_one_letter_code
_entity_poly.pdbx_strand_id
1 'polypeptide(L)'
;GDLHLGNYLGAIKNFVNLQHEYECFFCVVDMHAITVWQDPTLLAKKTREVTAAFIAAGIDPKKNVLFVQSHVPQHAQLAWIFNCVTRMGWVNRMTQFKDKAGKDRENVSVGLFSYPTLMAADILIYLATHVPVGEDQKQHLELTRDIAQKFNNDFKFDLFPIPEPLILGEAARVMSLRDGTKKMSKSDPSDYSRIMLNDGTDVIVQKIKKAKTDPLPLPSTLEEAKKRPEALNLLTIFAALN
;
A
#
# COMPACT_ATOMS: atom_id res chain seq x y z
N GLY A 1 0.11 1.43 10.22
CA GLY A 1 -1.25 1.74 10.72
C GLY A 1 -2.15 0.51 10.68
N ASP A 2 -3.35 0.64 11.26
CA ASP A 2 -4.29 -0.48 11.31
C ASP A 2 -4.66 -0.95 9.90
N LEU A 3 -4.70 -2.26 9.71
CA LEU A 3 -5.03 -2.90 8.44
C LEU A 3 -6.50 -3.31 8.41
N HIS A 4 -7.15 -3.10 7.29
CA HIS A 4 -8.53 -3.51 7.04
C HIS A 4 -8.60 -4.52 5.87
N LEU A 5 -9.76 -5.13 5.70
CA LEU A 5 -10.00 -6.15 4.68
C LEU A 5 -9.58 -5.71 3.26
N GLY A 6 -9.76 -4.41 2.94
CA GLY A 6 -9.30 -3.87 1.67
C GLY A 6 -7.77 -3.87 1.49
N ASN A 7 -6.98 -3.77 2.58
CA ASN A 7 -5.53 -3.94 2.50
C ASN A 7 -5.16 -5.40 2.29
N TYR A 8 -5.87 -6.33 2.96
CA TYR A 8 -5.64 -7.76 2.80
C TYR A 8 -5.92 -8.22 1.37
N LEU A 9 -7.13 -8.00 0.87
CA LEU A 9 -7.54 -8.45 -0.45
C LEU A 9 -6.87 -7.66 -1.60
N GLY A 10 -6.54 -6.39 -1.34
CA GLY A 10 -5.94 -5.52 -2.34
C GLY A 10 -4.41 -5.68 -2.50
N ALA A 11 -3.72 -6.17 -1.47
CA ALA A 11 -2.26 -6.25 -1.49
C ALA A 11 -1.72 -7.51 -0.81
N ILE A 12 -2.03 -7.75 0.47
CA ILE A 12 -1.34 -8.76 1.28
C ILE A 12 -1.57 -10.17 0.72
N LYS A 13 -2.78 -10.51 0.28
CA LYS A 13 -3.10 -11.80 -0.34
C LYS A 13 -2.21 -12.07 -1.58
N ASN A 14 -1.95 -11.04 -2.37
CA ASN A 14 -1.08 -11.14 -3.52
C ASN A 14 0.39 -11.34 -3.11
N PHE A 15 0.85 -10.66 -2.05
CA PHE A 15 2.20 -10.86 -1.51
C PHE A 15 2.43 -12.30 -1.04
N VAL A 16 1.40 -12.90 -0.42
CA VAL A 16 1.44 -14.32 -0.02
C VAL A 16 1.61 -15.25 -1.22
N ASN A 17 0.99 -14.95 -2.35
CA ASN A 17 1.15 -15.74 -3.57
C ASN A 17 2.54 -15.54 -4.20
N LEU A 18 3.02 -14.30 -4.28
CA LEU A 18 4.30 -13.96 -4.90
C LEU A 18 5.51 -14.62 -4.22
N GLN A 19 5.46 -14.87 -2.92
CA GLN A 19 6.55 -15.51 -2.19
C GLN A 19 6.87 -16.94 -2.67
N HIS A 20 6.02 -17.54 -3.47
CA HIS A 20 6.24 -18.88 -4.04
C HIS A 20 6.93 -18.84 -5.40
N GLU A 21 6.97 -17.66 -6.04
CA GLU A 21 7.48 -17.46 -7.39
C GLU A 21 8.75 -16.60 -7.43
N TYR A 22 8.92 -15.74 -6.42
CA TYR A 22 10.00 -14.75 -6.34
C TYR A 22 10.74 -14.81 -5.01
N GLU A 23 12.00 -14.39 -5.01
CA GLU A 23 12.71 -14.02 -3.79
C GLU A 23 12.17 -12.66 -3.31
N CYS A 24 11.41 -12.67 -2.22
CA CYS A 24 10.67 -11.51 -1.77
C CYS A 24 11.29 -10.82 -0.56
N PHE A 25 11.32 -9.48 -0.62
CA PHE A 25 11.69 -8.59 0.48
C PHE A 25 10.46 -7.81 0.94
N PHE A 26 9.92 -8.16 2.10
CA PHE A 26 8.73 -7.52 2.66
C PHE A 26 9.14 -6.49 3.71
N CYS A 27 8.96 -5.23 3.38
CA CYS A 27 9.34 -4.11 4.23
C CYS A 27 8.13 -3.53 4.97
N VAL A 28 8.22 -3.47 6.29
CA VAL A 28 7.27 -2.71 7.12
C VAL A 28 7.74 -1.27 7.19
N VAL A 29 7.09 -0.39 6.44
CA VAL A 29 7.55 0.97 6.10
C VAL A 29 7.21 2.01 7.17
N ASP A 30 7.81 1.89 8.35
CA ASP A 30 7.60 2.79 9.47
C ASP A 30 8.17 4.20 9.24
N MET A 31 9.23 4.36 8.45
CA MET A 31 9.76 5.67 8.08
C MET A 31 8.82 6.40 7.13
N HIS A 32 8.12 5.71 6.22
CA HIS A 32 7.06 6.34 5.43
C HIS A 32 5.87 6.77 6.30
N ALA A 33 5.60 6.05 7.38
CA ALA A 33 4.51 6.42 8.27
C ALA A 33 4.70 7.79 8.93
N ILE A 34 5.94 8.17 9.26
CA ILE A 34 6.25 9.44 9.93
C ILE A 34 6.29 10.65 8.99
N THR A 35 6.06 10.49 7.69
CA THR A 35 5.89 11.62 6.75
C THR A 35 4.68 12.48 7.08
N VAL A 36 3.72 11.90 7.80
CA VAL A 36 2.62 12.59 8.48
C VAL A 36 2.73 12.32 9.98
N TRP A 37 2.17 13.22 10.80
CA TRP A 37 2.27 13.07 12.25
C TRP A 37 1.76 11.71 12.72
N GLN A 38 2.54 11.06 13.57
CA GLN A 38 2.21 9.81 14.26
C GLN A 38 2.43 9.98 15.76
N ASP A 39 1.55 9.40 16.58
CA ASP A 39 1.79 9.28 18.00
C ASP A 39 2.98 8.34 18.25
N PRO A 40 4.10 8.81 18.85
CA PRO A 40 5.29 7.99 19.06
C PRO A 40 5.03 6.77 19.93
N THR A 41 4.09 6.88 20.88
CA THR A 41 3.76 5.78 21.81
C THR A 41 3.06 4.62 21.10
N LEU A 42 2.33 4.92 20.02
CA LEU A 42 1.60 3.94 19.23
C LEU A 42 2.41 3.41 18.03
N LEU A 43 3.38 4.17 17.53
CA LEU A 43 4.10 3.80 16.30
C LEU A 43 4.76 2.42 16.40
N ALA A 44 5.53 2.18 17.47
CA ALA A 44 6.20 0.90 17.69
C ALA A 44 5.22 -0.27 17.85
N LYS A 45 4.09 -0.06 18.53
CA LYS A 45 3.02 -1.05 18.65
C LYS A 45 2.43 -1.38 17.28
N LYS A 46 2.06 -0.35 16.50
CA LYS A 46 1.46 -0.51 15.17
C LYS A 46 2.40 -1.15 14.16
N THR A 47 3.71 -0.89 14.26
CA THR A 47 4.72 -1.56 13.44
C THR A 47 4.73 -3.07 13.72
N ARG A 48 4.71 -3.49 14.99
CA ARG A 48 4.61 -4.90 15.36
C ARG A 48 3.30 -5.54 14.91
N GLU A 49 2.17 -4.85 15.05
CA GLU A 49 0.85 -5.33 14.60
C GLU A 49 0.81 -5.57 13.09
N VAL A 50 1.39 -4.68 12.29
CA VAL A 50 1.50 -4.87 10.82
C VAL A 50 2.38 -6.07 10.49
N THR A 51 3.52 -6.22 11.16
CA THR A 51 4.41 -7.38 10.98
C THR A 51 3.68 -8.69 11.32
N ALA A 52 2.97 -8.71 12.46
CA ALA A 52 2.18 -9.87 12.87
C ALA A 52 1.06 -10.20 11.86
N ALA A 53 0.40 -9.18 11.31
CA ALA A 53 -0.62 -9.37 10.29
C ALA A 53 -0.06 -9.95 8.99
N PHE A 54 1.14 -9.57 8.57
CA PHE A 54 1.82 -10.17 7.40
C PHE A 54 2.08 -11.66 7.62
N ILE A 55 2.61 -12.03 8.78
CA ILE A 55 2.86 -13.43 9.14
C ILE A 55 1.54 -14.21 9.24
N ALA A 56 0.53 -13.65 9.91
CA ALA A 56 -0.79 -14.29 10.07
C ALA A 56 -1.51 -14.47 8.72
N ALA A 57 -1.26 -13.58 7.76
CA ALA A 57 -1.80 -13.70 6.41
C ALA A 57 -1.12 -14.79 5.56
N GLY A 58 0.03 -15.32 6.00
CA GLY A 58 0.73 -16.42 5.35
C GLY A 58 2.10 -16.07 4.76
N ILE A 59 2.64 -14.88 5.01
CA ILE A 59 4.04 -14.58 4.66
C ILE A 59 4.95 -15.42 5.58
N ASP A 60 5.79 -16.27 4.98
CA ASP A 60 6.72 -17.14 5.69
C ASP A 60 8.08 -16.45 5.91
N PRO A 61 8.39 -15.96 7.13
CA PRO A 61 9.63 -15.27 7.42
C PRO A 61 10.86 -16.19 7.47
N LYS A 62 10.68 -17.51 7.34
CA LYS A 62 11.78 -18.48 7.22
C LYS A 62 12.25 -18.63 5.79
N LYS A 63 11.41 -18.31 4.82
CA LYS A 63 11.70 -18.41 3.38
C LYS A 63 11.93 -17.07 2.72
N ASN A 64 11.41 -16.01 3.32
CA ASN A 64 11.45 -14.65 2.76
C ASN A 64 12.02 -13.67 3.77
N VAL A 65 12.52 -12.54 3.28
CA VAL A 65 13.01 -11.46 4.14
C VAL A 65 11.82 -10.58 4.55
N LEU A 66 11.49 -10.57 5.84
CA LEU A 66 10.50 -9.67 6.43
C LEU A 66 11.18 -8.80 7.48
N PHE A 67 11.16 -7.48 7.30
CA PHE A 67 11.92 -6.56 8.16
C PHE A 67 11.20 -5.22 8.35
N VAL A 68 11.65 -4.47 9.35
CA VAL A 68 11.19 -3.10 9.62
C VAL A 68 12.18 -2.13 8.99
N GLN A 69 11.68 -1.18 8.22
CA GLN A 69 12.48 -0.23 7.43
C GLN A 69 13.52 0.52 8.27
N SER A 70 13.12 1.05 9.43
CA SER A 70 14.02 1.81 10.31
C SER A 70 15.14 0.96 10.93
N HIS A 71 15.05 -0.38 10.90
CA HIS A 71 16.12 -1.27 11.37
C HIS A 71 17.27 -1.42 10.36
N VAL A 72 17.09 -0.88 9.15
CA VAL A 72 18.12 -0.84 8.10
C VAL A 72 18.40 0.62 7.75
N PRO A 73 19.30 1.31 8.49
CA PRO A 73 19.55 2.74 8.33
C PRO A 73 20.02 3.13 6.93
N GLN A 74 20.52 2.19 6.15
CA GLN A 74 20.96 2.38 4.76
C GLN A 74 19.83 2.88 3.85
N HIS A 75 18.57 2.61 4.15
CA HIS A 75 17.42 3.20 3.44
C HIS A 75 17.46 4.73 3.47
N ALA A 76 17.67 5.31 4.66
CA ALA A 76 17.78 6.76 4.81
C ALA A 76 19.07 7.31 4.17
N GLN A 77 20.17 6.59 4.27
CA GLN A 77 21.44 6.99 3.67
C GLN A 77 21.35 7.05 2.14
N LEU A 78 20.80 6.00 1.53
CA LEU A 78 20.61 5.95 0.08
C LEU A 78 19.56 6.98 -0.39
N ALA A 79 18.49 7.17 0.39
CA ALA A 79 17.49 8.22 0.10
C ALA A 79 18.12 9.62 0.08
N TRP A 80 19.08 9.90 0.98
CA TRP A 80 19.81 11.16 0.96
C TRP A 80 20.64 11.32 -0.33
N ILE A 81 21.35 10.27 -0.74
CA ILE A 81 22.08 10.27 -2.01
C ILE A 81 21.13 10.52 -3.18
N PHE A 82 20.00 9.84 -3.20
CA PHE A 82 18.99 10.04 -4.25
C PHE A 82 18.35 11.43 -4.24
N ASN A 83 18.22 12.07 -3.08
CA ASN A 83 17.82 13.48 -3.02
C ASN A 83 18.81 14.40 -3.74
N CYS A 84 20.10 14.05 -3.74
CA CYS A 84 21.15 14.81 -4.43
C CYS A 84 21.21 14.51 -5.95
N VAL A 85 20.70 13.37 -6.38
CA VAL A 85 20.65 12.95 -7.80
C VAL A 85 19.34 13.37 -8.48
N THR A 86 18.23 13.30 -7.75
CA THR A 86 16.88 13.52 -8.29
C THR A 86 16.64 15.00 -8.64
N ARG A 87 16.00 15.24 -9.78
CA ARG A 87 15.66 16.60 -10.19
C ARG A 87 14.38 17.09 -9.48
N MET A 88 14.39 18.32 -8.98
CA MET A 88 13.22 18.95 -8.37
C MET A 88 11.96 18.89 -9.24
N GLY A 89 12.11 19.09 -10.55
CA GLY A 89 10.99 19.02 -11.49
C GLY A 89 10.32 17.65 -11.58
N TRP A 90 11.04 16.57 -11.25
CA TRP A 90 10.47 15.21 -11.21
C TRP A 90 9.58 15.04 -9.98
N VAL A 91 10.07 15.43 -8.81
CA VAL A 91 9.32 15.34 -7.54
C VAL A 91 8.12 16.28 -7.54
N ASN A 92 8.24 17.49 -8.09
CA ASN A 92 7.14 18.45 -8.21
C ASN A 92 5.97 17.96 -9.06
N ARG A 93 6.19 17.01 -9.98
CA ARG A 93 5.12 16.42 -10.81
C ARG A 93 4.34 15.33 -10.10
N MET A 94 4.82 14.84 -8.95
CA MET A 94 4.17 13.75 -8.20
C MET A 94 2.77 14.17 -7.74
N THR A 95 1.76 13.45 -8.19
CA THR A 95 0.35 13.75 -7.91
C THR A 95 -0.01 13.53 -6.45
N GLN A 96 0.50 12.48 -5.83
CA GLN A 96 0.21 12.16 -4.42
C GLN A 96 0.67 13.23 -3.43
N PHE A 97 1.77 13.94 -3.71
CA PHE A 97 2.14 15.10 -2.91
C PHE A 97 1.07 16.19 -2.99
N LYS A 98 0.59 16.48 -4.21
CA LYS A 98 -0.44 17.51 -4.44
C LYS A 98 -1.74 17.17 -3.71
N ASP A 99 -2.13 15.90 -3.77
CA ASP A 99 -3.36 15.42 -3.14
C ASP A 99 -3.30 15.44 -1.60
N LYS A 100 -2.16 15.00 -1.03
CA LYS A 100 -1.97 14.94 0.43
C LYS A 100 -1.68 16.31 1.05
N ALA A 101 -0.97 17.17 0.35
CA ALA A 101 -0.67 18.53 0.82
C ALA A 101 -1.90 19.46 0.76
N GLY A 102 -2.86 19.17 -0.13
CA GLY A 102 -4.07 19.96 -0.27
C GLY A 102 -3.79 21.43 -0.57
N LYS A 103 -4.52 22.32 0.11
CA LYS A 103 -4.35 23.79 -0.04
C LYS A 103 -3.24 24.37 0.86
N ASP A 104 -2.85 23.64 1.91
CA ASP A 104 -1.91 24.11 2.93
C ASP A 104 -0.51 23.49 2.74
N ARG A 105 0.08 23.79 1.58
CA ARG A 105 1.39 23.22 1.19
C ARG A 105 2.56 23.70 2.05
N GLU A 106 2.42 24.86 2.68
CA GLU A 106 3.50 25.46 3.48
C GLU A 106 3.66 24.75 4.84
N ASN A 107 2.62 24.09 5.33
CA ASN A 107 2.61 23.42 6.63
C ASN A 107 2.87 21.91 6.55
N VAL A 108 3.09 21.34 5.35
CA VAL A 108 3.43 19.93 5.22
C VAL A 108 4.92 19.68 5.45
N SER A 109 5.28 18.50 5.96
CA SER A 109 6.67 18.15 6.20
C SER A 109 7.46 18.01 4.91
N VAL A 110 8.76 18.34 4.96
CA VAL A 110 9.69 18.04 3.86
C VAL A 110 9.70 16.53 3.54
N GLY A 111 9.52 15.68 4.55
CA GLY A 111 9.40 14.24 4.37
C GLY A 111 8.24 13.84 3.47
N LEU A 112 7.10 14.56 3.52
CA LEU A 112 5.98 14.32 2.61
C LEU A 112 6.31 14.70 1.15
N PHE A 113 7.20 15.64 0.93
CA PHE A 113 7.70 16.00 -0.39
C PHE A 113 8.73 15.01 -0.92
N SER A 114 9.68 14.58 -0.07
CA SER A 114 10.83 13.76 -0.46
C SER A 114 10.63 12.25 -0.32
N TYR A 115 9.51 11.76 0.25
CA TYR A 115 9.30 10.33 0.42
C TYR A 115 9.41 9.49 -0.87
N PRO A 116 9.16 10.01 -2.10
CA PRO A 116 9.37 9.22 -3.31
C PRO A 116 10.84 8.79 -3.52
N THR A 117 11.80 9.60 -3.06
CA THR A 117 13.22 9.21 -3.09
C THR A 117 13.57 8.16 -2.03
N LEU A 118 12.89 8.18 -0.89
CA LEU A 118 12.98 7.09 0.10
C LEU A 118 12.38 5.80 -0.46
N MET A 119 11.25 5.86 -1.15
CA MET A 119 10.68 4.69 -1.82
C MET A 119 11.63 4.13 -2.90
N ALA A 120 12.29 5.00 -3.67
CA ALA A 120 13.31 4.57 -4.62
C ALA A 120 14.47 3.86 -3.92
N ALA A 121 14.90 4.37 -2.76
CA ALA A 121 15.94 3.73 -1.95
C ALA A 121 15.49 2.35 -1.41
N ASP A 122 14.25 2.23 -0.96
CA ASP A 122 13.68 0.96 -0.49
C ASP A 122 13.72 -0.14 -1.55
N ILE A 123 13.57 0.23 -2.81
CA ILE A 123 13.56 -0.69 -3.95
C ILE A 123 14.99 -0.99 -4.41
N LEU A 124 15.78 0.05 -4.64
CA LEU A 124 17.06 -0.07 -5.32
C LEU A 124 18.17 -0.59 -4.42
N ILE A 125 18.09 -0.43 -3.10
CA ILE A 125 19.08 -0.96 -2.17
C ILE A 125 19.18 -2.49 -2.20
N TYR A 126 18.11 -3.18 -2.55
CA TYR A 126 18.05 -4.64 -2.71
C TYR A 126 18.20 -5.09 -4.15
N LEU A 127 18.54 -4.19 -5.06
CA LEU A 127 18.65 -4.47 -6.50
C LEU A 127 17.38 -5.14 -7.05
N ALA A 128 16.22 -4.72 -6.56
CA ALA A 128 14.95 -5.33 -6.93
C ALA A 128 14.69 -5.20 -8.44
N THR A 129 14.34 -6.30 -9.06
CA THR A 129 14.03 -6.38 -10.50
C THR A 129 12.56 -6.16 -10.79
N HIS A 130 11.69 -6.47 -9.83
CA HIS A 130 10.24 -6.35 -9.95
C HIS A 130 9.64 -5.73 -8.70
N VAL A 131 8.63 -4.89 -8.86
CA VAL A 131 7.89 -4.28 -7.75
C VAL A 131 6.40 -4.44 -7.97
N PRO A 132 5.66 -5.13 -7.07
CA PRO A 132 4.22 -5.20 -7.16
C PRO A 132 3.62 -3.81 -6.84
N VAL A 133 2.95 -3.22 -7.81
CA VAL A 133 2.38 -1.88 -7.70
C VAL A 133 0.91 -1.85 -8.10
N GLY A 134 0.10 -1.12 -7.31
CA GLY A 134 -1.21 -0.67 -7.74
C GLY A 134 -1.11 0.55 -8.66
N GLU A 135 -2.22 0.87 -9.31
CA GLU A 135 -2.31 2.01 -10.25
C GLU A 135 -1.81 3.33 -9.64
N ASP A 136 -2.11 3.57 -8.35
CA ASP A 136 -1.74 4.77 -7.61
C ASP A 136 -0.24 4.87 -7.31
N GLN A 137 0.51 3.78 -7.44
CA GLN A 137 1.96 3.72 -7.18
C GLN A 137 2.81 3.68 -8.47
N LYS A 138 2.20 3.55 -9.64
CA LYS A 138 2.93 3.51 -10.92
C LYS A 138 3.87 4.70 -11.11
N GLN A 139 3.38 5.91 -10.81
CA GLN A 139 4.19 7.13 -10.96
C GLN A 139 5.43 7.14 -10.04
N HIS A 140 5.34 6.54 -8.85
CA HIS A 140 6.49 6.41 -7.96
C HIS A 140 7.52 5.41 -8.49
N LEU A 141 7.05 4.31 -9.07
CA LEU A 141 7.95 3.34 -9.68
C LEU A 141 8.64 3.92 -10.93
N GLU A 142 7.94 4.69 -11.75
CA GLU A 142 8.56 5.40 -12.87
C GLU A 142 9.64 6.37 -12.39
N LEU A 143 9.38 7.13 -11.33
CA LEU A 143 10.41 7.98 -10.71
C LEU A 143 11.62 7.15 -10.22
N THR A 144 11.38 5.99 -9.63
CA THR A 144 12.45 5.07 -9.20
C THR A 144 13.30 4.62 -10.39
N ARG A 145 12.68 4.29 -11.51
CA ARG A 145 13.34 3.93 -12.78
C ARG A 145 14.20 5.08 -13.32
N ASP A 146 13.63 6.30 -13.34
CA ASP A 146 14.34 7.51 -13.75
C ASP A 146 15.57 7.78 -12.87
N ILE A 147 15.44 7.60 -11.54
CA ILE A 147 16.53 7.76 -10.58
C ILE A 147 17.63 6.71 -10.84
N ALA A 148 17.27 5.43 -10.99
CA ALA A 148 18.20 4.36 -11.27
C ALA A 148 18.98 4.63 -12.55
N GLN A 149 18.28 4.96 -13.63
CA GLN A 149 18.90 5.27 -14.92
C GLN A 149 19.79 6.50 -14.86
N LYS A 150 19.34 7.57 -14.21
CA LYS A 150 20.15 8.77 -14.05
C LYS A 150 21.41 8.48 -13.24
N PHE A 151 21.31 7.74 -12.13
CA PHE A 151 22.45 7.34 -11.31
C PHE A 151 23.46 6.55 -12.13
N ASN A 152 23.04 5.49 -12.82
CA ASN A 152 23.91 4.68 -13.66
C ASN A 152 24.61 5.52 -14.73
N ASN A 153 23.89 6.43 -15.37
CA ASN A 153 24.45 7.31 -16.42
C ASN A 153 25.45 8.33 -15.85
N ASP A 154 25.13 8.98 -14.73
CA ASP A 154 25.99 10.01 -14.10
C ASP A 154 27.31 9.42 -13.61
N PHE A 155 27.24 8.22 -13.02
CA PHE A 155 28.42 7.53 -12.48
C PHE A 155 29.09 6.57 -13.48
N LYS A 156 28.53 6.42 -14.69
CA LYS A 156 29.03 5.53 -15.76
C LYS A 156 29.24 4.09 -15.29
N PHE A 157 28.32 3.62 -14.47
CA PHE A 157 28.34 2.28 -13.88
C PHE A 157 26.93 1.74 -13.71
N ASP A 158 26.65 0.56 -14.26
CA ASP A 158 25.35 -0.09 -14.18
C ASP A 158 25.16 -0.78 -12.82
N LEU A 159 24.97 0.03 -11.78
CA LEU A 159 24.77 -0.46 -10.42
C LEU A 159 23.33 -0.94 -10.19
N PHE A 160 22.37 -0.11 -10.55
CA PHE A 160 20.97 -0.38 -10.24
C PHE A 160 20.25 -0.98 -11.44
N PRO A 161 19.54 -2.12 -11.28
CA PRO A 161 18.61 -2.59 -12.29
C PRO A 161 17.48 -1.57 -12.45
N ILE A 162 16.85 -1.55 -13.62
CA ILE A 162 15.66 -0.75 -13.86
C ILE A 162 14.45 -1.61 -13.47
N PRO A 163 13.80 -1.37 -12.32
CA PRO A 163 12.77 -2.27 -11.82
C PRO A 163 11.52 -2.25 -12.70
N GLU A 164 10.94 -3.43 -12.94
CA GLU A 164 9.71 -3.57 -13.72
C GLU A 164 8.47 -3.61 -12.81
N PRO A 165 7.36 -2.98 -13.24
CA PRO A 165 6.11 -3.10 -12.50
C PRO A 165 5.56 -4.51 -12.61
N LEU A 166 5.31 -5.15 -11.48
CA LEU A 166 4.56 -6.39 -11.43
C LEU A 166 3.08 -6.06 -11.26
N ILE A 167 2.36 -6.08 -12.37
CA ILE A 167 0.91 -5.85 -12.36
C ILE A 167 0.25 -7.14 -11.89
N LEU A 168 -0.08 -7.17 -10.62
CA LEU A 168 -0.91 -8.23 -10.08
C LEU A 168 -2.32 -8.05 -10.65
N GLY A 169 -2.91 -9.13 -11.17
CA GLY A 169 -4.26 -9.11 -11.74
C GLY A 169 -5.26 -8.35 -10.89
N GLU A 170 -6.47 -8.13 -11.35
CA GLU A 170 -7.47 -7.29 -10.67
C GLU A 170 -7.61 -7.69 -9.20
N ALA A 171 -6.85 -6.98 -8.33
CA ALA A 171 -7.04 -7.10 -6.91
C ALA A 171 -8.47 -6.67 -6.57
N ALA A 172 -9.17 -7.46 -5.78
CA ALA A 172 -10.53 -7.15 -5.39
C ALA A 172 -10.59 -5.74 -4.78
N ARG A 173 -11.19 -4.80 -5.50
CA ARG A 173 -11.37 -3.43 -5.01
C ARG A 173 -12.48 -3.42 -3.99
N VAL A 174 -12.12 -3.52 -2.72
CA VAL A 174 -13.07 -3.51 -1.61
C VAL A 174 -13.57 -2.10 -1.35
N MET A 175 -14.89 -1.93 -1.39
CA MET A 175 -15.56 -0.67 -1.14
C MET A 175 -16.04 -0.59 0.32
N SER A 176 -16.41 0.61 0.77
CA SER A 176 -16.98 0.84 2.09
C SER A 176 -18.28 0.03 2.29
N LEU A 177 -18.46 -0.56 3.46
CA LEU A 177 -19.72 -1.23 3.81
C LEU A 177 -20.90 -0.27 3.96
N ARG A 178 -20.66 1.06 4.03
CA ARG A 178 -21.68 2.10 4.15
C ARG A 178 -21.94 2.84 2.84
N ASP A 179 -21.05 2.66 1.86
CA ASP A 179 -21.14 3.33 0.55
C ASP A 179 -20.35 2.51 -0.48
N GLY A 180 -21.06 1.70 -1.27
CA GLY A 180 -20.45 0.82 -2.29
C GLY A 180 -19.74 1.56 -3.44
N THR A 181 -19.82 2.89 -3.47
CA THR A 181 -19.13 3.72 -4.47
C THR A 181 -17.77 4.25 -3.97
N LYS A 182 -17.52 4.22 -2.65
CA LYS A 182 -16.29 4.72 -2.03
C LYS A 182 -15.38 3.57 -1.60
N LYS A 183 -14.08 3.68 -1.89
CA LYS A 183 -13.08 2.70 -1.43
C LYS A 183 -13.09 2.59 0.10
N MET A 184 -13.01 1.36 0.63
CA MET A 184 -12.84 1.12 2.06
C MET A 184 -11.61 1.86 2.57
N SER A 185 -11.78 2.66 3.64
CA SER A 185 -10.74 3.52 4.17
C SER A 185 -10.76 3.55 5.69
N LYS A 186 -9.58 3.56 6.30
CA LYS A 186 -9.42 3.74 7.75
C LYS A 186 -9.75 5.16 8.23
N SER A 187 -9.73 6.15 7.34
CA SER A 187 -10.04 7.55 7.64
C SER A 187 -11.53 7.88 7.61
N ASP A 188 -12.38 6.91 7.24
CA ASP A 188 -13.82 7.10 7.32
C ASP A 188 -14.23 7.28 8.80
N PRO A 189 -15.06 8.28 9.15
CA PRO A 189 -15.47 8.52 10.53
C PRO A 189 -16.28 7.36 11.12
N SER A 190 -16.97 6.57 10.29
CA SER A 190 -17.75 5.42 10.74
C SER A 190 -16.92 4.16 10.79
N ASP A 191 -16.82 3.54 11.96
CA ASP A 191 -16.16 2.23 12.10
C ASP A 191 -16.94 1.11 11.38
N TYR A 192 -18.23 1.28 11.15
CA TYR A 192 -19.07 0.36 10.35
C TYR A 192 -18.81 0.42 8.84
N SER A 193 -17.95 1.30 8.38
CA SER A 193 -17.58 1.40 6.96
C SER A 193 -16.56 0.34 6.52
N ARG A 194 -15.91 -0.32 7.48
CA ARG A 194 -14.78 -1.22 7.24
C ARG A 194 -14.74 -2.40 8.20
N ILE A 195 -14.08 -3.46 7.78
CA ILE A 195 -13.71 -4.59 8.64
C ILE A 195 -12.20 -4.49 8.86
N MET A 196 -11.79 -4.38 10.14
CA MET A 196 -10.39 -4.40 10.54
C MET A 196 -9.89 -5.86 10.62
N LEU A 197 -8.61 -6.10 10.32
CA LEU A 197 -8.05 -7.47 10.41
C LEU A 197 -7.98 -8.00 11.84
N ASN A 198 -8.08 -7.14 12.83
CA ASN A 198 -8.13 -7.49 14.25
C ASN A 198 -9.54 -7.44 14.84
N ASP A 199 -10.59 -7.24 14.03
CA ASP A 199 -11.98 -7.33 14.52
C ASP A 199 -12.29 -8.77 14.94
N GLY A 200 -12.92 -8.93 16.11
CA GLY A 200 -13.46 -10.21 16.56
C GLY A 200 -14.69 -10.64 15.75
N THR A 201 -15.00 -11.92 15.76
CA THR A 201 -16.09 -12.51 14.98
C THR A 201 -17.43 -11.79 15.18
N ASP A 202 -17.81 -11.47 16.41
CA ASP A 202 -19.07 -10.79 16.70
C ASP A 202 -19.15 -9.39 16.10
N VAL A 203 -18.01 -8.68 16.13
CA VAL A 203 -17.87 -7.34 15.53
C VAL A 203 -18.01 -7.43 14.00
N ILE A 204 -17.36 -8.40 13.37
CA ILE A 204 -17.49 -8.64 11.92
C ILE A 204 -18.94 -8.93 11.55
N VAL A 205 -19.60 -9.84 12.28
CA VAL A 205 -21.02 -10.16 12.05
C VAL A 205 -21.91 -8.92 12.18
N GLN A 206 -21.68 -8.09 13.21
CA GLN A 206 -22.43 -6.85 13.36
C GLN A 206 -22.18 -5.86 12.22
N LYS A 207 -20.94 -5.70 11.77
CA LYS A 207 -20.58 -4.82 10.66
C LYS A 207 -21.22 -5.27 9.35
N ILE A 208 -21.23 -6.57 9.08
CA ILE A 208 -21.90 -7.13 7.90
C ILE A 208 -23.42 -6.96 7.98
N LYS A 209 -24.06 -7.24 9.14
CA LYS A 209 -25.49 -7.03 9.32
C LYS A 209 -25.92 -5.58 9.14
N LYS A 210 -25.03 -4.62 9.48
CA LYS A 210 -25.29 -3.19 9.33
C LYS A 210 -24.76 -2.61 8.01
N ALA A 211 -24.17 -3.43 7.15
CA ALA A 211 -23.75 -2.98 5.83
C ALA A 211 -24.95 -2.44 5.04
N LYS A 212 -24.70 -1.39 4.26
CA LYS A 212 -25.74 -0.84 3.41
C LYS A 212 -26.09 -1.84 2.31
N THR A 213 -27.37 -2.09 2.13
CA THR A 213 -27.95 -2.96 1.11
C THR A 213 -29.19 -2.30 0.51
N ASP A 214 -29.73 -2.90 -0.52
CA ASP A 214 -31.04 -2.56 -1.08
C ASP A 214 -32.06 -3.71 -0.82
N PRO A 215 -33.38 -3.47 -0.99
CA PRO A 215 -34.41 -4.46 -0.70
C PRO A 215 -34.60 -5.54 -1.77
N LEU A 216 -33.83 -5.51 -2.84
CA LEU A 216 -33.97 -6.46 -3.95
C LEU A 216 -33.29 -7.81 -3.64
N PRO A 217 -33.74 -8.91 -4.26
CA PRO A 217 -33.05 -10.20 -4.21
C PRO A 217 -31.58 -10.08 -4.68
N LEU A 218 -30.77 -11.09 -4.39
CA LEU A 218 -29.40 -11.14 -4.90
C LEU A 218 -29.40 -11.03 -6.44
N PRO A 219 -28.49 -10.21 -7.01
CA PRO A 219 -28.39 -10.10 -8.46
C PRO A 219 -28.04 -11.44 -9.09
N SER A 220 -28.73 -11.79 -10.16
CA SER A 220 -28.53 -13.05 -10.88
C SER A 220 -27.45 -12.97 -11.95
N THR A 221 -27.06 -11.76 -12.35
CA THR A 221 -26.03 -11.52 -13.37
C THR A 221 -25.03 -10.44 -12.91
N LEU A 222 -23.85 -10.47 -13.50
CA LEU A 222 -22.84 -9.44 -13.23
C LEU A 222 -23.29 -8.03 -13.65
N GLU A 223 -24.05 -7.95 -14.76
CA GLU A 223 -24.58 -6.68 -15.26
C GLU A 223 -25.63 -6.07 -14.32
N GLU A 224 -26.43 -6.89 -13.69
CA GLU A 224 -27.34 -6.46 -12.62
C GLU A 224 -26.56 -6.01 -11.38
N ALA A 225 -25.53 -6.77 -10.96
CA ALA A 225 -24.69 -6.45 -9.82
C ALA A 225 -23.96 -5.10 -10.01
N LYS A 226 -23.45 -4.81 -11.20
CA LYS A 226 -22.77 -3.54 -11.52
C LYS A 226 -23.67 -2.30 -11.32
N LYS A 227 -24.98 -2.44 -11.43
CA LYS A 227 -25.95 -1.36 -11.18
C LYS A 227 -26.27 -1.17 -9.68
N ARG A 228 -25.78 -2.07 -8.84
CA ARG A 228 -26.08 -2.15 -7.40
C ARG A 228 -24.76 -2.21 -6.62
N PRO A 229 -24.08 -1.07 -6.40
CA PRO A 229 -22.70 -1.04 -5.89
C PRO A 229 -22.54 -1.69 -4.51
N GLU A 230 -23.53 -1.60 -3.63
CA GLU A 230 -23.50 -2.23 -2.31
C GLU A 230 -23.57 -3.77 -2.43
N ALA A 231 -24.46 -4.29 -3.24
CA ALA A 231 -24.58 -5.73 -3.51
C ALA A 231 -23.32 -6.25 -4.19
N LEU A 232 -22.81 -5.54 -5.20
CA LEU A 232 -21.56 -5.89 -5.90
C LEU A 232 -20.39 -5.96 -4.93
N ASN A 233 -20.27 -4.98 -4.02
CA ASN A 233 -19.19 -4.96 -3.03
C ASN A 233 -19.21 -6.20 -2.12
N LEU A 234 -20.38 -6.54 -1.57
CA LEU A 234 -20.51 -7.73 -0.70
C LEU A 234 -20.21 -9.03 -1.45
N LEU A 235 -20.70 -9.15 -2.69
CA LEU A 235 -20.42 -10.31 -3.54
C LEU A 235 -18.93 -10.39 -3.92
N THR A 236 -18.29 -9.25 -4.20
CA THR A 236 -16.86 -9.19 -4.49
C THR A 236 -16.03 -9.62 -3.28
N ILE A 237 -16.38 -9.15 -2.08
CA ILE A 237 -15.73 -9.58 -0.84
C ILE A 237 -15.90 -11.09 -0.63
N PHE A 238 -17.12 -11.59 -0.80
CA PHE A 238 -17.42 -13.03 -0.64
C PHE A 238 -16.62 -13.88 -1.63
N ALA A 239 -16.62 -13.52 -2.91
CA ALA A 239 -15.87 -14.23 -3.95
C ALA A 239 -14.35 -14.20 -3.74
N ALA A 240 -13.83 -13.10 -3.21
CA ALA A 240 -12.39 -12.95 -2.95
C ALA A 240 -11.90 -13.75 -1.72
N LEU A 241 -12.81 -14.11 -0.82
CA LEU A 241 -12.49 -14.89 0.39
C LEU A 241 -12.70 -16.43 0.21
N ASN A 242 -13.44 -16.84 -0.82
CA ASN A 242 -13.66 -18.22 -1.18
C ASN A 242 -12.84 -18.64 -2.41
#